data_7c653a6f0ef80259a43d5e927bcc855c
#
_entry.id   7c653a6f0ef80259a43d5e927bcc855c
#
_cell.length_a   1.000
_cell.length_b   1.000
_cell.length_c   1.000
_cell.angle_alpha   90.00
_cell.angle_beta   90.00
_cell.angle_gamma   90.00
#
_symmetry.space_group_name_H-M   'P 1'
#
loop_
_entity.id
_entity.type
_entity.pdbx_description
1 polymer ?
#
loop_
_entity_poly.entity_id
_entity_poly.type
_entity_poly.pdbx_seq_one_letter_code
_entity_poly.pdbx_strand_id
1 'polypeptide(L)'
;MTLYDELVARGLIAQVTDEAEIRELINNGKATFYIGFDPTADSLHVGHFMALCLMKRLQMAGNKPIALIGGGTAMVGDPSGRTDMRQMMTPETIQHNCDCFKKQMSRFIDFSDNKALMVNNADWLMDLNYIEILREVGAHFSVNRMLTAECYKQRMEKGLSFLEFNYMIMQSYDFYTLYQKYGCNMQFGGDDQWSNMLGGTELIRRKLGKDAYAMTINLLLNSEGKKMGKTQSGAVWLDPNKTSPFDFYQYWRNVSDADVLKCLRMLTFLPLEQIDEMDKWEGSQLNQAKEILAYELTNLVHGEEEAKKAQESARALFSGGNHADMPAAEITEADLRDGVIDIMGLLVSAGLCASRSEARRAVEQGGVTVNGEKVTDIKTTYTPDDIKNAEEFVLKRGKKKFCKIVMKLYISF
;
A
#
# COMPACT_ATOMS: atom_id res chain seq x y z
N MET A 1 5.90 14.77 24.55
CA MET A 1 4.87 14.94 23.51
C MET A 1 3.82 13.87 23.72
N THR A 2 2.51 14.20 23.68
CA THR A 2 1.44 13.18 23.74
C THR A 2 1.33 12.45 22.42
N LEU A 3 0.64 11.29 22.41
CA LEU A 3 0.41 10.56 21.16
C LEU A 3 -0.34 11.39 20.11
N TYR A 4 -1.41 12.08 20.52
CA TYR A 4 -2.17 12.93 19.61
C TYR A 4 -1.30 14.04 19.01
N ASP A 5 -0.48 14.70 19.83
CA ASP A 5 0.42 15.74 19.35
C ASP A 5 1.48 15.19 18.40
N GLU A 6 1.95 13.97 18.63
CA GLU A 6 2.85 13.26 17.70
C GLU A 6 2.16 13.01 16.36
N LEU A 7 0.90 12.55 16.35
CA LEU A 7 0.15 12.33 15.11
C LEU A 7 -0.05 13.64 14.33
N VAL A 8 -0.30 14.76 15.04
CA VAL A 8 -0.37 16.10 14.42
C VAL A 8 0.99 16.48 13.81
N ALA A 9 2.07 16.38 14.58
CA ALA A 9 3.42 16.76 14.13
C ALA A 9 3.90 15.91 12.96
N ARG A 10 3.45 14.65 12.86
CA ARG A 10 3.71 13.78 11.72
C ARG A 10 2.84 14.08 10.50
N GLY A 11 1.87 14.97 10.61
CA GLY A 11 0.95 15.32 9.52
C GLY A 11 -0.07 14.22 9.20
N LEU A 12 -0.40 13.37 10.17
CA LEU A 12 -1.28 12.23 9.96
C LEU A 12 -2.76 12.59 10.04
N ILE A 13 -3.15 13.51 10.91
CA ILE A 13 -4.57 13.84 11.17
C ILE A 13 -5.14 14.71 10.06
N ALA A 14 -6.31 14.35 9.52
CA ALA A 14 -7.07 15.14 8.56
C ALA A 14 -8.33 15.72 9.21
N GLN A 15 -9.26 14.89 9.69
CA GLN A 15 -10.51 15.29 10.31
C GLN A 15 -10.76 14.49 11.60
N VAL A 16 -11.44 15.09 12.55
CA VAL A 16 -11.84 14.46 13.83
C VAL A 16 -13.28 14.87 14.18
N THR A 17 -14.03 13.97 14.81
CA THR A 17 -15.41 14.27 15.27
C THR A 17 -15.41 15.08 16.55
N ASP A 18 -14.50 14.78 17.48
CA ASP A 18 -14.31 15.48 18.76
C ASP A 18 -12.84 15.38 19.18
N GLU A 19 -12.12 16.48 19.09
CA GLU A 19 -10.70 16.50 19.39
C GLU A 19 -10.41 16.22 20.87
N ALA A 20 -11.18 16.76 21.78
CA ALA A 20 -10.94 16.64 23.21
C ALA A 20 -11.11 15.20 23.68
N GLU A 21 -12.20 14.56 23.28
CA GLU A 21 -12.49 13.18 23.62
C GLU A 21 -11.50 12.20 22.95
N ILE A 22 -11.16 12.42 21.68
CA ILE A 22 -10.18 11.59 20.96
C ILE A 22 -8.80 11.69 21.61
N ARG A 23 -8.36 12.90 22.02
CA ARG A 23 -7.11 13.09 22.77
C ARG A 23 -7.14 12.31 24.09
N GLU A 24 -8.22 12.40 24.84
CA GLU A 24 -8.36 11.65 26.10
C GLU A 24 -8.29 10.13 25.86
N LEU A 25 -8.96 9.62 24.86
CA LEU A 25 -8.98 8.19 24.57
C LEU A 25 -7.61 7.66 24.14
N ILE A 26 -7.00 8.25 23.11
CA ILE A 26 -5.78 7.68 22.53
C ILE A 26 -4.53 7.91 23.37
N ASN A 27 -4.46 9.07 24.07
CA ASN A 27 -3.31 9.37 24.92
C ASN A 27 -3.24 8.49 26.17
N ASN A 28 -4.38 7.97 26.63
CA ASN A 28 -4.48 7.17 27.83
C ASN A 28 -4.66 5.66 27.58
N GLY A 29 -4.51 5.21 26.33
CA GLY A 29 -4.66 3.80 25.97
C GLY A 29 -6.09 3.25 26.15
N LYS A 30 -7.11 4.14 26.09
CA LYS A 30 -8.52 3.80 26.30
C LYS A 30 -9.28 3.56 25.00
N ALA A 31 -8.67 3.80 23.85
CA ALA A 31 -9.32 3.56 22.58
C ALA A 31 -9.28 2.06 22.22
N THR A 32 -10.45 1.47 22.05
CA THR A 32 -10.63 0.27 21.24
C THR A 32 -11.11 0.74 19.89
N PHE A 33 -10.31 0.58 18.85
CA PHE A 33 -10.54 1.19 17.55
C PHE A 33 -10.45 0.20 16.42
N TYR A 34 -11.09 0.49 15.30
CA TYR A 34 -10.95 -0.34 14.11
C TYR A 34 -10.54 0.44 12.86
N ILE A 35 -9.90 -0.27 11.95
CA ILE A 35 -9.72 0.13 10.55
C ILE A 35 -10.20 -1.03 9.68
N GLY A 36 -11.00 -0.73 8.66
CA GLY A 36 -11.50 -1.70 7.69
C GLY A 36 -10.58 -1.85 6.48
N PHE A 37 -10.45 -3.07 6.00
CA PHE A 37 -9.64 -3.44 4.85
C PHE A 37 -10.44 -4.38 3.94
N ASP A 38 -10.94 -3.87 2.82
CA ASP A 38 -11.61 -4.69 1.82
C ASP A 38 -10.57 -5.53 1.05
N PRO A 39 -10.68 -6.87 1.06
CA PRO A 39 -9.71 -7.78 0.45
C PRO A 39 -9.86 -7.83 -1.08
N THR A 40 -9.61 -6.72 -1.74
CA THR A 40 -9.77 -6.54 -3.20
C THR A 40 -8.60 -7.11 -4.02
N ALA A 41 -7.58 -7.65 -3.39
CA ALA A 41 -6.44 -8.35 -3.96
C ALA A 41 -5.86 -9.34 -2.93
N ASP A 42 -5.03 -10.25 -3.38
CA ASP A 42 -4.33 -11.24 -2.55
C ASP A 42 -3.10 -10.69 -1.81
N SER A 43 -2.92 -9.37 -1.79
CA SER A 43 -1.88 -8.68 -1.03
C SER A 43 -2.30 -7.28 -0.64
N LEU A 44 -1.84 -6.83 0.53
CA LEU A 44 -1.77 -5.43 0.89
C LEU A 44 -0.73 -4.71 0.03
N HIS A 45 -0.88 -3.40 -0.15
CA HIS A 45 0.03 -2.55 -0.90
C HIS A 45 0.32 -1.25 -0.15
N VAL A 46 1.23 -0.43 -0.65
CA VAL A 46 1.64 0.85 -0.03
C VAL A 46 0.44 1.74 0.34
N GLY A 47 -0.68 1.69 -0.40
CA GLY A 47 -1.90 2.43 -0.04
C GLY A 47 -2.52 2.02 1.31
N HIS A 48 -2.32 0.79 1.76
CA HIS A 48 -2.75 0.32 3.09
C HIS A 48 -1.69 0.55 4.18
N PHE A 49 -0.45 0.79 3.77
CA PHE A 49 0.70 0.81 4.66
C PHE A 49 0.59 1.88 5.74
N MET A 50 0.10 3.08 5.37
CA MET A 50 -0.08 4.16 6.33
C MET A 50 -1.11 3.82 7.43
N ALA A 51 -2.20 3.14 7.05
CA ALA A 51 -3.19 2.66 8.01
C ALA A 51 -2.59 1.62 8.98
N LEU A 52 -1.75 0.71 8.47
CA LEU A 52 -1.04 -0.28 9.30
C LEU A 52 -0.03 0.39 10.24
N CYS A 53 0.71 1.40 9.78
CA CYS A 53 1.62 2.18 10.62
C CYS A 53 0.87 2.93 11.72
N LEU A 54 -0.29 3.50 11.41
CA LEU A 54 -1.16 4.13 12.41
C LEU A 54 -1.63 3.11 13.45
N MET A 55 -2.16 1.95 13.03
CA MET A 55 -2.60 0.89 13.95
C MET A 55 -1.47 0.46 14.88
N LYS A 56 -0.28 0.22 14.34
CA LYS A 56 0.91 -0.15 15.12
C LYS A 56 1.26 0.93 16.14
N ARG A 57 1.27 2.21 15.74
CA ARG A 57 1.60 3.34 16.60
C ARG A 57 0.61 3.48 17.75
N LEU A 58 -0.68 3.38 17.47
CA LEU A 58 -1.73 3.40 18.49
C LEU A 58 -1.64 2.20 19.44
N GLN A 59 -1.32 1.01 18.92
CA GLN A 59 -1.12 -0.18 19.73
C GLN A 59 0.09 -0.03 20.67
N MET A 60 1.21 0.49 20.17
CA MET A 60 2.41 0.75 20.99
C MET A 60 2.12 1.72 22.16
N ALA A 61 1.14 2.61 22.01
CA ALA A 61 0.67 3.52 23.04
C ALA A 61 -0.43 2.93 23.94
N GLY A 62 -0.67 1.62 23.86
CA GLY A 62 -1.60 0.90 24.74
C GLY A 62 -3.05 0.85 24.24
N ASN A 63 -3.37 1.41 23.08
CA ASN A 63 -4.71 1.29 22.51
C ASN A 63 -4.91 -0.07 21.83
N LYS A 64 -6.16 -0.53 21.76
CA LYS A 64 -6.51 -1.86 21.25
C LYS A 64 -7.04 -1.80 19.81
N PRO A 65 -6.25 -2.21 18.81
CA PRO A 65 -6.69 -2.25 17.42
C PRO A 65 -7.59 -3.44 17.13
N ILE A 66 -8.57 -3.21 16.25
CA ILE A 66 -9.36 -4.24 15.57
C ILE A 66 -9.09 -4.10 14.07
N ALA A 67 -8.46 -5.08 13.47
CA ALA A 67 -8.34 -5.20 12.02
C ALA A 67 -9.64 -5.83 11.49
N LEU A 68 -10.49 -5.03 10.85
CA LEU A 68 -11.71 -5.51 10.23
C LEU A 68 -11.43 -5.89 8.78
N ILE A 69 -11.54 -7.17 8.48
CA ILE A 69 -11.48 -7.66 7.10
C ILE A 69 -12.87 -7.56 6.49
N GLY A 70 -12.97 -6.85 5.38
CA GLY A 70 -14.22 -6.58 4.68
C GLY A 70 -14.68 -7.72 3.77
N GLY A 71 -14.79 -8.96 4.28
CA GLY A 71 -15.24 -10.09 3.46
C GLY A 71 -16.67 -9.94 2.94
N GLY A 72 -17.57 -9.35 3.72
CA GLY A 72 -18.94 -9.03 3.30
C GLY A 72 -19.00 -7.77 2.43
N THR A 73 -18.32 -6.68 2.86
CA THR A 73 -18.31 -5.41 2.12
C THR A 73 -17.62 -5.51 0.76
N ALA A 74 -16.63 -6.38 0.60
CA ALA A 74 -15.96 -6.62 -0.67
C ALA A 74 -16.89 -7.23 -1.75
N MET A 75 -17.99 -7.87 -1.35
CA MET A 75 -19.00 -8.36 -2.29
C MET A 75 -19.81 -7.22 -2.93
N VAL A 76 -19.84 -6.06 -2.27
CA VAL A 76 -20.54 -4.86 -2.74
C VAL A 76 -19.57 -3.87 -3.40
N GLY A 77 -18.49 -3.57 -2.72
CA GLY A 77 -17.43 -2.67 -3.18
C GLY A 77 -17.65 -1.20 -2.81
N ASP A 78 -16.68 -0.62 -2.14
CA ASP A 78 -16.67 0.79 -1.70
C ASP A 78 -16.63 1.75 -2.90
N PRO A 79 -17.60 2.66 -3.04
CA PRO A 79 -17.61 3.69 -4.08
C PRO A 79 -16.69 4.88 -3.76
N SER A 80 -16.21 5.04 -2.52
CA SER A 80 -15.47 6.21 -2.06
C SER A 80 -14.18 6.44 -2.86
N GLY A 81 -13.97 7.68 -3.32
CA GLY A 81 -12.77 8.08 -4.06
C GLY A 81 -12.59 7.39 -5.41
N ARG A 82 -13.67 6.91 -6.03
CA ARG A 82 -13.68 6.22 -7.33
C ARG A 82 -14.64 6.87 -8.31
N THR A 83 -14.34 6.66 -9.58
CA THR A 83 -15.21 7.08 -10.69
C THR A 83 -15.99 5.92 -11.30
N ASP A 84 -15.53 4.68 -11.12
CA ASP A 84 -16.09 3.47 -11.74
C ASP A 84 -16.42 2.41 -10.69
N MET A 85 -17.46 1.60 -10.96
CA MET A 85 -17.85 0.48 -10.10
C MET A 85 -16.73 -0.56 -10.01
N ARG A 86 -16.57 -1.20 -8.84
CA ARG A 86 -15.63 -2.31 -8.67
C ARG A 86 -16.11 -3.55 -9.44
N GLN A 87 -15.16 -4.34 -9.93
CA GLN A 87 -15.49 -5.69 -10.42
C GLN A 87 -15.93 -6.57 -9.25
N MET A 88 -17.00 -7.31 -9.47
CA MET A 88 -17.48 -8.28 -8.50
C MET A 88 -16.52 -9.48 -8.46
N MET A 89 -16.11 -9.85 -7.25
CA MET A 89 -15.26 -11.01 -6.98
C MET A 89 -16.10 -12.18 -6.50
N THR A 90 -15.62 -13.42 -6.73
CA THR A 90 -16.28 -14.60 -6.18
C THR A 90 -16.01 -14.73 -4.66
N PRO A 91 -16.90 -15.38 -3.90
CA PRO A 91 -16.68 -15.65 -2.46
C PRO A 91 -15.34 -16.36 -2.19
N GLU A 92 -14.94 -17.31 -3.05
CA GLU A 92 -13.69 -18.06 -2.92
C GLU A 92 -12.46 -17.12 -3.07
N THR A 93 -12.50 -16.22 -4.05
CA THR A 93 -11.45 -15.20 -4.25
C THR A 93 -11.35 -14.28 -3.04
N ILE A 94 -12.49 -13.82 -2.51
CA ILE A 94 -12.54 -12.96 -1.33
C ILE A 94 -11.96 -13.70 -0.12
N GLN A 95 -12.32 -14.97 0.10
CA GLN A 95 -11.80 -15.77 1.22
C GLN A 95 -10.29 -15.95 1.12
N HIS A 96 -9.76 -16.27 -0.07
CA HIS A 96 -8.33 -16.36 -0.31
C HIS A 96 -7.61 -15.05 0.04
N ASN A 97 -8.14 -13.93 -0.44
CA ASN A 97 -7.58 -12.61 -0.16
C ASN A 97 -7.62 -12.25 1.33
N CYS A 98 -8.70 -12.62 2.05
CA CYS A 98 -8.80 -12.46 3.50
C CYS A 98 -7.65 -13.17 4.22
N ASP A 99 -7.35 -14.40 3.83
CA ASP A 99 -6.30 -15.21 4.46
C ASP A 99 -4.90 -14.63 4.18
N CYS A 100 -4.69 -14.09 2.98
CA CYS A 100 -3.47 -13.35 2.63
C CYS A 100 -3.31 -12.09 3.51
N PHE A 101 -4.37 -11.30 3.69
CA PHE A 101 -4.35 -10.10 4.53
C PHE A 101 -4.04 -10.42 5.98
N LYS A 102 -4.67 -11.44 6.56
CA LYS A 102 -4.42 -11.90 7.93
C LYS A 102 -2.94 -12.18 8.17
N LYS A 103 -2.31 -12.92 7.26
CA LYS A 103 -0.89 -13.27 7.34
C LYS A 103 0.02 -12.04 7.27
N GLN A 104 -0.30 -11.08 6.40
CA GLN A 104 0.51 -9.87 6.22
C GLN A 104 0.34 -8.90 7.40
N MET A 105 -0.88 -8.69 7.90
CA MET A 105 -1.16 -7.80 9.03
C MET A 105 -0.47 -8.25 10.32
N SER A 106 -0.31 -9.55 10.54
CA SER A 106 0.36 -10.11 11.72
C SER A 106 1.85 -9.74 11.82
N ARG A 107 2.45 -9.16 10.75
CA ARG A 107 3.81 -8.60 10.80
C ARG A 107 3.85 -7.20 11.42
N PHE A 108 2.74 -6.48 11.39
CA PHE A 108 2.64 -5.11 11.88
C PHE A 108 1.99 -5.02 13.26
N ILE A 109 0.97 -5.83 13.48
CA ILE A 109 0.09 -5.78 14.64
C ILE A 109 0.32 -7.03 15.49
N ASP A 110 0.49 -6.82 16.79
CA ASP A 110 0.59 -7.92 17.77
C ASP A 110 -0.81 -8.37 18.17
N PHE A 111 -1.20 -9.56 17.70
CA PHE A 111 -2.47 -10.19 18.02
C PHE A 111 -2.37 -11.16 19.21
N SER A 112 -1.21 -11.31 19.83
CA SER A 112 -1.04 -12.18 21.01
C SER A 112 -1.82 -11.62 22.21
N ASP A 113 -2.17 -12.50 23.13
CA ASP A 113 -2.79 -12.13 24.43
C ASP A 113 -3.97 -11.16 24.32
N ASN A 114 -4.73 -11.23 23.23
CA ASN A 114 -5.87 -10.36 22.96
C ASN A 114 -5.51 -8.85 22.91
N LYS A 115 -4.26 -8.50 22.59
CA LYS A 115 -3.79 -7.12 22.43
C LYS A 115 -4.38 -6.45 21.19
N ALA A 116 -4.78 -7.22 20.21
CA ALA A 116 -5.52 -6.81 19.03
C ALA A 116 -6.52 -7.89 18.62
N LEU A 117 -7.52 -7.51 17.83
CA LEU A 117 -8.47 -8.43 17.25
C LEU A 117 -8.37 -8.39 15.73
N MET A 118 -8.64 -9.53 15.11
CA MET A 118 -8.86 -9.61 13.66
C MET A 118 -10.20 -10.28 13.44
N VAL A 119 -11.11 -9.56 12.79
CA VAL A 119 -12.50 -9.99 12.57
C VAL A 119 -12.89 -9.83 11.12
N ASN A 120 -13.86 -10.60 10.65
CA ASN A 120 -14.39 -10.51 9.30
C ASN A 120 -15.86 -10.05 9.36
N ASN A 121 -16.21 -9.00 8.63
CA ASN A 121 -17.60 -8.52 8.63
C ASN A 121 -18.57 -9.46 7.89
N ALA A 122 -18.09 -10.41 7.14
CA ALA A 122 -18.92 -11.50 6.60
C ALA A 122 -19.63 -12.27 7.72
N ASP A 123 -19.01 -12.38 8.91
CA ASP A 123 -19.56 -13.12 10.07
C ASP A 123 -20.90 -12.56 10.58
N TRP A 124 -21.24 -11.32 10.20
CA TRP A 124 -22.53 -10.71 10.58
C TRP A 124 -23.29 -10.12 9.40
N LEU A 125 -22.63 -9.74 8.31
CA LEU A 125 -23.30 -9.15 7.15
C LEU A 125 -24.01 -10.21 6.30
N MET A 126 -23.46 -11.43 6.23
CA MET A 126 -24.00 -12.47 5.35
C MET A 126 -25.31 -13.10 5.88
N ASP A 127 -25.52 -13.05 7.18
CA ASP A 127 -26.72 -13.62 7.84
C ASP A 127 -27.83 -12.58 8.08
N LEU A 128 -27.65 -11.33 7.60
CA LEU A 128 -28.63 -10.27 7.80
C LEU A 128 -29.92 -10.53 7.04
N ASN A 129 -31.05 -10.48 7.76
CA ASN A 129 -32.36 -10.44 7.14
C ASN A 129 -32.59 -9.07 6.49
N TYR A 130 -32.93 -9.04 5.21
CA TYR A 130 -33.09 -7.80 4.44
C TYR A 130 -34.18 -6.86 5.04
N ILE A 131 -35.28 -7.41 5.48
CA ILE A 131 -36.37 -6.60 6.06
C ILE A 131 -35.99 -6.06 7.44
N GLU A 132 -35.28 -6.86 8.24
CA GLU A 132 -34.80 -6.41 9.55
C GLU A 132 -33.79 -5.28 9.42
N ILE A 133 -32.82 -5.39 8.52
CA ILE A 133 -31.82 -4.33 8.32
C ILE A 133 -32.45 -3.03 7.82
N LEU A 134 -33.47 -3.10 6.96
CA LEU A 134 -34.21 -1.91 6.51
C LEU A 134 -34.95 -1.22 7.66
N ARG A 135 -35.59 -2.00 8.54
CA ARG A 135 -36.35 -1.47 9.67
C ARG A 135 -35.47 -0.95 10.79
N GLU A 136 -34.45 -1.74 11.16
CA GLU A 136 -33.64 -1.49 12.36
C GLU A 136 -32.46 -0.54 12.09
N VAL A 137 -31.96 -0.49 10.87
CA VAL A 137 -30.81 0.34 10.48
C VAL A 137 -31.21 1.38 9.45
N GLY A 138 -31.84 0.97 8.36
CA GLY A 138 -32.24 1.85 7.26
C GLY A 138 -33.09 3.03 7.70
N ALA A 139 -33.99 2.84 8.69
CA ALA A 139 -34.83 3.90 9.27
C ALA A 139 -34.00 5.07 9.89
N HIS A 140 -32.74 4.85 10.21
CA HIS A 140 -31.85 5.88 10.76
C HIS A 140 -31.09 6.68 9.69
N PHE A 141 -31.21 6.30 8.41
CA PHE A 141 -30.52 6.94 7.29
C PHE A 141 -31.50 7.76 6.43
N SER A 142 -31.15 8.99 6.14
CA SER A 142 -31.89 9.83 5.20
C SER A 142 -31.25 9.75 3.83
N VAL A 143 -31.97 9.26 2.83
CA VAL A 143 -31.49 9.19 1.44
C VAL A 143 -31.02 10.56 0.93
N ASN A 144 -31.78 11.64 1.22
CA ASN A 144 -31.39 13.00 0.82
C ASN A 144 -30.03 13.39 1.41
N ARG A 145 -29.77 13.07 2.69
CA ARG A 145 -28.48 13.33 3.33
C ARG A 145 -27.36 12.44 2.77
N MET A 146 -27.64 11.17 2.52
CA MET A 146 -26.65 10.27 1.92
C MET A 146 -26.23 10.76 0.52
N LEU A 147 -27.16 11.18 -0.31
CA LEU A 147 -26.87 11.69 -1.65
C LEU A 147 -25.99 12.96 -1.67
N THR A 148 -25.95 13.72 -0.57
CA THR A 148 -25.03 14.87 -0.45
C THR A 148 -23.64 14.49 0.02
N ALA A 149 -23.43 13.24 0.44
CA ALA A 149 -22.15 12.76 0.93
C ALA A 149 -21.07 12.73 -0.18
N GLU A 150 -19.86 13.15 0.16
CA GLU A 150 -18.75 13.27 -0.78
C GLU A 150 -18.41 11.93 -1.47
N CYS A 151 -18.53 10.83 -0.73
CA CYS A 151 -18.27 9.48 -1.26
C CYS A 151 -19.16 9.11 -2.45
N TYR A 152 -20.33 9.73 -2.62
CA TYR A 152 -21.25 9.44 -3.72
C TYR A 152 -21.16 10.44 -4.88
N LYS A 153 -20.71 11.67 -4.67
CA LYS A 153 -20.75 12.75 -5.68
C LYS A 153 -20.12 12.34 -7.00
N GLN A 154 -18.90 11.80 -6.97
CA GLN A 154 -18.18 11.39 -8.19
C GLN A 154 -18.86 10.22 -8.92
N ARG A 155 -19.50 9.33 -8.16
CA ARG A 155 -20.23 8.19 -8.73
C ARG A 155 -21.56 8.58 -9.32
N MET A 156 -22.23 9.58 -8.75
CA MET A 156 -23.53 10.07 -9.27
C MET A 156 -23.42 10.59 -10.70
N GLU A 157 -22.30 11.19 -11.10
CA GLU A 157 -22.06 11.68 -12.46
C GLU A 157 -22.05 10.55 -13.51
N LYS A 158 -21.61 9.34 -13.11
CA LYS A 158 -21.50 8.14 -13.97
C LYS A 158 -22.58 7.08 -13.70
N GLY A 159 -23.47 7.34 -12.77
CA GLY A 159 -24.51 6.42 -12.34
C GLY A 159 -24.12 5.59 -11.11
N LEU A 160 -24.57 6.01 -9.93
CA LEU A 160 -24.44 5.27 -8.67
C LEU A 160 -25.46 4.13 -8.64
N SER A 161 -24.99 2.89 -8.50
CA SER A 161 -25.89 1.74 -8.36
C SER A 161 -26.51 1.66 -6.96
N PHE A 162 -27.68 1.03 -6.83
CA PHE A 162 -28.29 0.75 -5.53
C PHE A 162 -27.37 -0.12 -4.65
N LEU A 163 -26.63 -1.03 -5.26
CA LEU A 163 -25.64 -1.86 -4.56
C LEU A 163 -24.60 -0.99 -3.85
N GLU A 164 -23.91 -0.10 -4.61
CA GLU A 164 -22.89 0.81 -4.07
C GLU A 164 -23.47 1.80 -3.05
N PHE A 165 -24.72 2.24 -3.23
CA PHE A 165 -25.40 3.16 -2.32
C PHE A 165 -25.57 2.56 -0.92
N ASN A 166 -25.72 1.26 -0.80
CA ASN A 166 -25.83 0.56 0.48
C ASN A 166 -24.50 0.40 1.22
N TYR A 167 -23.36 0.65 0.59
CA TYR A 167 -22.05 0.47 1.25
C TYR A 167 -21.91 1.27 2.54
N MET A 168 -22.31 2.55 2.55
CA MET A 168 -22.29 3.38 3.75
C MET A 168 -23.10 2.76 4.90
N ILE A 169 -24.25 2.16 4.60
CA ILE A 169 -25.10 1.52 5.62
C ILE A 169 -24.40 0.28 6.19
N MET A 170 -23.76 -0.51 5.34
CA MET A 170 -23.01 -1.70 5.76
C MET A 170 -21.82 -1.33 6.66
N GLN A 171 -21.02 -0.36 6.27
CA GLN A 171 -19.89 0.12 7.09
C GLN A 171 -20.35 0.76 8.40
N SER A 172 -21.49 1.44 8.41
CA SER A 172 -22.08 1.97 9.64
C SER A 172 -22.56 0.86 10.57
N TYR A 173 -23.11 -0.21 10.00
CA TYR A 173 -23.51 -1.41 10.74
C TYR A 173 -22.32 -2.17 11.30
N ASP A 174 -21.18 -2.20 10.58
CA ASP A 174 -19.92 -2.74 11.07
C ASP A 174 -19.49 -2.03 12.35
N PHE A 175 -19.46 -0.69 12.35
CA PHE A 175 -19.09 0.09 13.55
C PHE A 175 -20.04 -0.18 14.72
N TYR A 176 -21.35 -0.17 14.45
CA TYR A 176 -22.36 -0.50 15.45
C TYR A 176 -22.18 -1.90 16.05
N THR A 177 -21.90 -2.90 15.21
CA THR A 177 -21.65 -4.29 15.64
C THR A 177 -20.37 -4.40 16.46
N LEU A 178 -19.29 -3.75 16.01
CA LEU A 178 -18.00 -3.73 16.71
C LEU A 178 -18.11 -3.03 18.07
N TYR A 179 -18.89 -1.94 18.13
CA TYR A 179 -19.17 -1.25 19.39
C TYR A 179 -19.85 -2.20 20.40
N GLN A 180 -20.89 -2.89 19.99
CA GLN A 180 -21.63 -3.81 20.86
C GLN A 180 -20.84 -5.04 21.28
N LYS A 181 -20.13 -5.67 20.32
CA LYS A 181 -19.42 -6.94 20.58
C LYS A 181 -18.09 -6.77 21.30
N TYR A 182 -17.37 -5.68 21.00
CA TYR A 182 -15.97 -5.52 21.41
C TYR A 182 -15.69 -4.21 22.13
N GLY A 183 -16.69 -3.35 22.37
CA GLY A 183 -16.50 -2.03 22.97
C GLY A 183 -15.70 -1.07 22.08
N CYS A 184 -15.75 -1.27 20.77
CA CYS A 184 -15.05 -0.44 19.80
C CYS A 184 -15.62 0.98 19.80
N ASN A 185 -14.89 1.93 20.36
CA ASN A 185 -15.36 3.31 20.55
C ASN A 185 -14.79 4.30 19.51
N MET A 186 -13.86 3.85 18.65
CA MET A 186 -13.27 4.70 17.61
C MET A 186 -13.16 3.98 16.27
N GLN A 187 -13.32 4.75 15.20
CA GLN A 187 -13.00 4.35 13.83
C GLN A 187 -11.90 5.24 13.25
N PHE A 188 -10.92 4.63 12.59
CA PHE A 188 -9.94 5.34 11.78
C PHE A 188 -10.04 4.93 10.32
N GLY A 189 -9.72 5.85 9.41
CA GLY A 189 -9.72 5.58 7.98
C GLY A 189 -9.02 6.68 7.20
N GLY A 190 -8.85 6.50 5.89
CA GLY A 190 -8.42 7.57 5.00
C GLY A 190 -9.47 8.69 4.92
N ASP A 191 -9.05 9.88 4.51
CA ASP A 191 -9.95 11.05 4.46
C ASP A 191 -11.13 10.87 3.49
N ASP A 192 -10.98 10.01 2.50
CA ASP A 192 -12.05 9.59 1.59
C ASP A 192 -13.17 8.76 2.27
N GLN A 193 -12.94 8.26 3.50
CA GLN A 193 -13.90 7.48 4.29
C GLN A 193 -14.77 8.31 5.24
N TRP A 194 -14.53 9.62 5.35
CA TRP A 194 -15.18 10.47 6.36
C TRP A 194 -16.71 10.32 6.42
N SER A 195 -17.38 10.39 5.28
CA SER A 195 -18.83 10.27 5.21
C SER A 195 -19.35 8.91 5.70
N ASN A 196 -18.66 7.82 5.36
CA ASN A 196 -19.02 6.47 5.82
C ASN A 196 -18.85 6.35 7.33
N MET A 197 -17.75 6.91 7.87
CA MET A 197 -17.44 6.88 9.31
C MET A 197 -18.47 7.64 10.13
N LEU A 198 -18.91 8.81 9.67
CA LEU A 198 -19.97 9.60 10.32
C LEU A 198 -21.32 8.85 10.35
N GLY A 199 -21.61 8.02 9.34
CA GLY A 199 -22.78 7.15 9.35
C GLY A 199 -22.77 6.19 10.54
N GLY A 200 -21.61 5.62 10.86
CA GLY A 200 -21.44 4.71 12.00
C GLY A 200 -21.56 5.40 13.36
N THR A 201 -20.90 6.55 13.55
CA THR A 201 -21.03 7.32 14.81
C THR A 201 -22.46 7.74 15.06
N GLU A 202 -23.18 8.19 14.02
CA GLU A 202 -24.58 8.60 14.12
C GLU A 202 -25.51 7.41 14.39
N LEU A 203 -25.27 6.26 13.81
CA LEU A 203 -26.05 5.04 14.07
C LEU A 203 -25.92 4.59 15.52
N ILE A 204 -24.71 4.58 16.08
CA ILE A 204 -24.45 4.27 17.48
C ILE A 204 -25.18 5.25 18.39
N ARG A 205 -25.06 6.53 18.13
CA ARG A 205 -25.74 7.59 18.89
C ARG A 205 -27.27 7.39 18.89
N ARG A 206 -27.87 7.12 17.73
CA ARG A 206 -29.33 6.98 17.60
C ARG A 206 -29.88 5.69 18.22
N LYS A 207 -29.17 4.59 18.05
CA LYS A 207 -29.65 3.28 18.53
C LYS A 207 -29.29 3.01 19.99
N LEU A 208 -28.12 3.46 20.45
CA LEU A 208 -27.62 3.12 21.79
C LEU A 208 -27.61 4.32 22.75
N GLY A 209 -27.79 5.55 22.26
CA GLY A 209 -27.63 6.75 23.08
C GLY A 209 -26.20 6.91 23.65
N LYS A 210 -25.21 6.41 22.90
CA LYS A 210 -23.79 6.39 23.26
C LYS A 210 -22.97 7.15 22.23
N ASP A 211 -21.81 7.63 22.65
CA ASP A 211 -20.87 8.30 21.79
C ASP A 211 -19.83 7.33 21.25
N ALA A 212 -19.47 7.51 20.00
CA ALA A 212 -18.37 6.87 19.32
C ALA A 212 -17.70 7.90 18.40
N TYR A 213 -16.40 7.75 18.18
CA TYR A 213 -15.61 8.80 17.57
C TYR A 213 -14.95 8.32 16.28
N ALA A 214 -14.67 9.26 15.39
CA ALA A 214 -14.01 9.01 14.13
C ALA A 214 -12.87 10.00 13.90
N MET A 215 -11.76 9.49 13.35
CA MET A 215 -10.61 10.27 12.93
C MET A 215 -10.13 9.79 11.57
N THR A 216 -9.99 10.71 10.62
CA THR A 216 -9.38 10.41 9.33
C THR A 216 -7.91 10.80 9.28
N ILE A 217 -7.17 10.08 8.47
CA ILE A 217 -5.77 10.37 8.18
C ILE A 217 -5.62 10.88 6.74
N ASN A 218 -4.66 11.79 6.58
CA ASN A 218 -4.30 12.29 5.27
C ASN A 218 -3.95 11.16 4.31
N LEU A 219 -4.35 11.29 3.06
CA LEU A 219 -3.92 10.36 2.02
C LEU A 219 -2.44 10.54 1.73
N LEU A 220 -1.74 9.43 1.48
CA LEU A 220 -0.34 9.46 1.07
C LEU A 220 -0.23 9.90 -0.39
N LEU A 221 -0.09 11.21 -0.58
CA LEU A 221 0.06 11.84 -1.90
C LEU A 221 1.51 12.28 -2.10
N ASN A 222 2.01 12.19 -3.33
CA ASN A 222 3.26 12.82 -3.70
C ASN A 222 3.09 14.35 -3.90
N SER A 223 4.19 15.06 -4.15
CA SER A 223 4.21 16.51 -4.40
C SER A 223 3.40 16.97 -5.62
N GLU A 224 3.05 16.03 -6.52
CA GLU A 224 2.15 16.29 -7.66
C GLU A 224 0.68 16.03 -7.33
N GLY A 225 0.33 15.69 -6.08
CA GLY A 225 -1.04 15.36 -5.64
C GLY A 225 -1.53 13.97 -6.06
N LYS A 226 -0.65 13.08 -6.53
CA LYS A 226 -1.00 11.72 -6.93
C LYS A 226 -0.85 10.74 -5.75
N LYS A 227 -1.79 9.78 -5.61
CA LYS A 227 -1.68 8.71 -4.60
C LYS A 227 -0.39 7.92 -4.81
N MET A 228 0.43 7.80 -3.76
CA MET A 228 1.66 7.00 -3.76
C MET A 228 1.36 5.50 -3.72
N GLY A 229 2.36 4.68 -4.05
CA GLY A 229 2.23 3.21 -4.06
C GLY A 229 1.74 2.64 -5.38
N LYS A 230 1.67 3.46 -6.43
CA LYS A 230 1.44 3.01 -7.81
C LYS A 230 2.60 3.39 -8.69
N THR A 231 3.06 2.45 -9.51
CA THR A 231 4.06 2.66 -10.56
C THR A 231 3.40 2.47 -11.93
N GLN A 232 4.15 2.66 -13.00
CA GLN A 232 3.68 2.33 -14.37
C GLN A 232 3.38 0.83 -14.53
N SER A 233 4.02 -0.03 -13.71
CA SER A 233 3.83 -1.48 -13.68
C SER A 233 2.76 -1.96 -12.69
N GLY A 234 2.06 -1.06 -12.01
CA GLY A 234 0.99 -1.40 -11.07
C GLY A 234 1.24 -0.98 -9.62
N ALA A 235 0.60 -1.65 -8.67
CA ALA A 235 0.74 -1.36 -7.26
C ALA A 235 2.10 -1.86 -6.72
N VAL A 236 2.63 -1.16 -5.71
CA VAL A 236 3.77 -1.63 -4.90
C VAL A 236 3.22 -2.44 -3.75
N TRP A 237 3.43 -3.75 -3.82
CA TRP A 237 2.84 -4.73 -2.91
C TRP A 237 3.71 -4.94 -1.67
N LEU A 238 3.08 -5.37 -0.57
CA LEU A 238 3.79 -5.77 0.65
C LEU A 238 4.18 -7.25 0.63
N ASP A 239 3.65 -8.04 -0.31
CA ASP A 239 4.05 -9.42 -0.54
C ASP A 239 5.39 -9.46 -1.30
N PRO A 240 6.44 -10.10 -0.75
CA PRO A 240 7.75 -10.20 -1.40
C PRO A 240 7.74 -10.98 -2.72
N ASN A 241 6.71 -11.82 -2.96
CA ASN A 241 6.56 -12.54 -4.23
C ASN A 241 5.98 -11.66 -5.36
N LYS A 242 5.36 -10.52 -5.02
CA LYS A 242 4.75 -9.57 -5.97
C LYS A 242 5.63 -8.33 -6.19
N THR A 243 6.23 -7.83 -5.13
CA THR A 243 7.24 -6.77 -5.16
C THR A 243 8.39 -7.25 -4.29
N SER A 244 9.53 -7.55 -4.90
CA SER A 244 10.69 -8.04 -4.14
C SER A 244 11.13 -7.02 -3.08
N PRO A 245 11.77 -7.43 -1.97
CA PRO A 245 12.32 -6.50 -0.98
C PRO A 245 13.26 -5.46 -1.60
N PHE A 246 14.01 -5.84 -2.62
CA PHE A 246 14.86 -4.92 -3.37
C PHE A 246 14.05 -3.87 -4.16
N ASP A 247 13.01 -4.29 -4.89
CA ASP A 247 12.16 -3.34 -5.64
C ASP A 247 11.36 -2.44 -4.70
N PHE A 248 10.91 -2.98 -3.56
CA PHE A 248 10.27 -2.20 -2.51
C PHE A 248 11.23 -1.14 -1.94
N TYR A 249 12.48 -1.52 -1.63
CA TYR A 249 13.53 -0.61 -1.21
C TYR A 249 13.81 0.46 -2.28
N GLN A 250 13.95 0.06 -3.54
CA GLN A 250 14.20 0.99 -4.65
C GLN A 250 13.05 1.95 -4.88
N TYR A 251 11.81 1.53 -4.68
CA TYR A 251 10.66 2.43 -4.75
C TYR A 251 10.83 3.61 -3.79
N TRP A 252 11.13 3.34 -2.54
CA TRP A 252 11.31 4.37 -1.51
C TRP A 252 12.62 5.16 -1.69
N ARG A 253 13.67 4.52 -2.12
CA ARG A 253 14.96 5.17 -2.44
C ARG A 253 14.85 6.18 -3.58
N ASN A 254 13.82 6.03 -4.43
CA ASN A 254 13.57 6.84 -5.62
C ASN A 254 12.45 7.87 -5.47
N VAL A 255 11.92 8.10 -4.27
CA VAL A 255 10.96 9.19 -4.03
C VAL A 255 11.59 10.55 -4.34
N SER A 256 10.76 11.55 -4.63
CA SER A 256 11.27 12.89 -4.92
C SER A 256 11.90 13.54 -3.67
N ASP A 257 12.78 14.49 -3.87
CA ASP A 257 13.39 15.27 -2.77
C ASP A 257 12.31 16.00 -1.97
N ALA A 258 11.24 16.45 -2.64
CA ALA A 258 10.11 17.13 -2.02
C ALA A 258 9.23 16.21 -1.15
N ASP A 259 9.30 14.89 -1.34
CA ASP A 259 8.43 13.93 -0.67
C ASP A 259 9.11 13.16 0.48
N VAL A 260 10.45 13.08 0.48
CA VAL A 260 11.19 12.17 1.37
C VAL A 260 10.94 12.46 2.85
N LEU A 261 10.99 13.72 3.27
CA LEU A 261 10.82 14.10 4.67
C LEU A 261 9.37 13.91 5.15
N LYS A 262 8.41 14.19 4.27
CA LYS A 262 7.00 13.88 4.51
C LYS A 262 6.80 12.37 4.72
N CYS A 263 7.37 11.55 3.86
CA CYS A 263 7.29 10.08 3.99
C CYS A 263 7.95 9.58 5.28
N LEU A 264 9.11 10.14 5.67
CA LEU A 264 9.77 9.82 6.93
C LEU A 264 8.86 10.12 8.14
N ARG A 265 8.23 11.31 8.18
CA ARG A 265 7.30 11.66 9.25
C ARG A 265 6.09 10.73 9.33
N MET A 266 5.44 10.50 8.19
CA MET A 266 4.17 9.78 8.17
C MET A 266 4.31 8.27 8.36
N LEU A 267 5.38 7.66 7.84
CA LEU A 267 5.47 6.21 7.69
C LEU A 267 6.49 5.54 8.61
N THR A 268 7.51 6.26 9.10
CA THR A 268 8.54 5.66 9.96
C THR A 268 8.26 5.84 11.44
N PHE A 269 8.94 5.07 12.26
CA PHE A 269 8.92 5.17 13.73
C PHE A 269 10.14 5.90 14.28
N LEU A 270 10.90 6.58 13.43
CA LEU A 270 12.03 7.42 13.86
C LEU A 270 11.55 8.56 14.75
N PRO A 271 12.35 8.96 15.75
CA PRO A 271 12.07 10.15 16.56
C PRO A 271 11.89 11.39 15.68
N LEU A 272 10.90 12.24 16.00
CA LEU A 272 10.64 13.47 15.23
C LEU A 272 11.83 14.39 15.23
N GLU A 273 12.55 14.49 16.33
CA GLU A 273 13.75 15.32 16.50
C GLU A 273 14.83 14.93 15.46
N GLN A 274 14.97 13.63 15.17
CA GLN A 274 15.90 13.16 14.14
C GLN A 274 15.44 13.57 12.74
N ILE A 275 14.14 13.55 12.49
CA ILE A 275 13.61 13.95 11.17
C ILE A 275 13.66 15.46 11.02
N ASP A 276 13.42 16.22 12.08
CA ASP A 276 13.51 17.69 12.09
C ASP A 276 14.95 18.19 11.84
N GLU A 277 15.97 17.43 12.28
CA GLU A 277 17.34 17.72 11.87
C GLU A 277 17.55 17.53 10.35
N MET A 278 16.85 16.59 9.73
CA MET A 278 16.93 16.36 8.29
C MET A 278 16.22 17.45 7.47
N ASP A 279 15.36 18.30 8.07
CA ASP A 279 14.76 19.46 7.37
C ASP A 279 15.80 20.47 6.89
N LYS A 280 16.99 20.46 7.51
CA LYS A 280 18.12 21.31 7.15
C LYS A 280 18.97 20.71 6.00
N TRP A 281 18.65 19.50 5.56
CA TRP A 281 19.44 18.78 4.57
C TRP A 281 19.08 19.20 3.15
N GLU A 282 20.11 19.42 2.33
CA GLU A 282 19.99 19.83 0.95
C GLU A 282 20.86 18.96 0.02
N GLY A 283 20.52 18.95 -1.25
CA GLY A 283 21.31 18.30 -2.31
C GLY A 283 21.60 16.83 -2.02
N SER A 284 22.88 16.48 -1.90
CA SER A 284 23.31 15.08 -1.69
C SER A 284 22.86 14.49 -0.35
N GLN A 285 22.62 15.32 0.68
CA GLN A 285 22.14 14.85 1.98
C GLN A 285 20.72 14.27 1.90
N LEU A 286 19.87 14.79 1.01
CA LEU A 286 18.55 14.20 0.77
C LEU A 286 18.64 12.76 0.22
N ASN A 287 19.71 12.40 -0.46
CA ASN A 287 19.94 11.01 -0.86
C ASN A 287 20.15 10.10 0.36
N GLN A 288 20.79 10.60 1.43
CA GLN A 288 20.91 9.87 2.68
C GLN A 288 19.56 9.74 3.38
N ALA A 289 18.73 10.78 3.39
CA ALA A 289 17.36 10.71 3.91
C ALA A 289 16.52 9.66 3.17
N LYS A 290 16.64 9.57 1.84
CA LYS A 290 15.96 8.54 1.03
C LYS A 290 16.48 7.13 1.33
N GLU A 291 17.75 6.98 1.62
CA GLU A 291 18.33 5.70 2.01
C GLU A 291 17.81 5.26 3.38
N ILE A 292 17.73 6.17 4.35
CA ILE A 292 17.12 5.94 5.66
C ILE A 292 15.64 5.53 5.50
N LEU A 293 14.88 6.30 4.72
CA LEU A 293 13.46 5.99 4.45
C LEU A 293 13.30 4.58 3.87
N ALA A 294 14.07 4.26 2.83
CA ALA A 294 13.99 2.97 2.16
C ALA A 294 14.36 1.81 3.10
N TYR A 295 15.41 1.98 3.92
CA TYR A 295 15.82 1.00 4.91
C TYR A 295 14.74 0.78 5.97
N GLU A 296 14.26 1.84 6.61
CA GLU A 296 13.24 1.77 7.67
C GLU A 296 11.95 1.09 7.20
N LEU A 297 11.46 1.46 6.01
CA LEU A 297 10.22 0.88 5.49
C LEU A 297 10.41 -0.56 5.01
N THR A 298 11.55 -0.89 4.43
CA THR A 298 11.85 -2.28 4.03
C THR A 298 12.04 -3.17 5.26
N ASN A 299 12.70 -2.68 6.29
CA ASN A 299 12.83 -3.37 7.58
C ASN A 299 11.44 -3.64 8.20
N LEU A 300 10.58 -2.64 8.23
CA LEU A 300 9.23 -2.77 8.81
C LEU A 300 8.37 -3.81 8.07
N VAL A 301 8.49 -3.93 6.76
CA VAL A 301 7.67 -4.83 5.92
C VAL A 301 8.30 -6.21 5.76
N HIS A 302 9.61 -6.28 5.51
CA HIS A 302 10.29 -7.50 5.10
C HIS A 302 11.28 -8.03 6.15
N GLY A 303 11.58 -7.21 7.18
CA GLY A 303 12.55 -7.54 8.23
C GLY A 303 13.95 -7.02 7.95
N GLU A 304 14.77 -6.99 9.02
CA GLU A 304 16.08 -6.36 9.02
C GLU A 304 17.07 -7.01 8.04
N GLU A 305 17.04 -8.34 7.93
CA GLU A 305 17.93 -9.08 7.04
C GLU A 305 17.70 -8.68 5.57
N GLU A 306 16.43 -8.67 5.13
CA GLU A 306 16.07 -8.28 3.76
C GLU A 306 16.33 -6.78 3.50
N ALA A 307 16.13 -5.92 4.51
CA ALA A 307 16.44 -4.50 4.38
C ALA A 307 17.94 -4.26 4.20
N LYS A 308 18.80 -4.96 4.95
CA LYS A 308 20.26 -4.91 4.79
C LYS A 308 20.71 -5.40 3.43
N LYS A 309 20.22 -6.56 2.98
CA LYS A 309 20.52 -7.10 1.65
C LYS A 309 20.12 -6.11 0.55
N ALA A 310 18.91 -5.56 0.61
CA ALA A 310 18.43 -4.59 -0.36
C ALA A 310 19.27 -3.30 -0.37
N GLN A 311 19.69 -2.81 0.81
CA GLN A 311 20.56 -1.63 0.93
C GLN A 311 21.95 -1.89 0.35
N GLU A 312 22.57 -3.01 0.69
CA GLU A 312 23.89 -3.41 0.17
C GLU A 312 23.86 -3.56 -1.34
N SER A 313 22.87 -4.26 -1.89
CA SER A 313 22.68 -4.41 -3.33
C SER A 313 22.46 -3.06 -4.01
N ALA A 314 21.66 -2.17 -3.41
CA ALA A 314 21.47 -0.82 -3.95
C ALA A 314 22.77 0.01 -3.94
N ARG A 315 23.58 -0.07 -2.90
CA ARG A 315 24.88 0.61 -2.83
C ARG A 315 25.88 0.03 -3.83
N ALA A 316 25.91 -1.30 -3.98
CA ALA A 316 26.76 -1.99 -4.94
C ALA A 316 26.50 -1.54 -6.39
N LEU A 317 25.24 -1.27 -6.75
CA LEU A 317 24.86 -0.73 -8.06
C LEU A 317 25.51 0.62 -8.40
N PHE A 318 25.85 1.41 -7.38
CA PHE A 318 26.49 2.72 -7.58
C PHE A 318 28.02 2.67 -7.46
N SER A 319 28.58 1.62 -6.83
CA SER A 319 30.02 1.48 -6.56
C SER A 319 30.73 0.42 -7.41
N GLY A 320 30.03 -0.24 -8.36
CA GLY A 320 30.59 -1.29 -9.21
C GLY A 320 30.87 -2.62 -8.49
N GLY A 321 30.14 -2.90 -7.41
CA GLY A 321 30.24 -4.11 -6.60
C GLY A 321 29.18 -5.19 -6.91
N ASN A 322 29.24 -6.30 -6.20
CA ASN A 322 28.46 -7.52 -6.39
C ASN A 322 26.92 -7.30 -6.41
N HIS A 323 26.24 -7.86 -7.43
CA HIS A 323 24.83 -7.64 -7.74
C HIS A 323 23.91 -8.81 -7.34
N ALA A 324 24.20 -9.52 -6.25
CA ALA A 324 23.59 -10.80 -5.90
C ALA A 324 22.05 -10.77 -5.76
N ASP A 325 21.46 -9.63 -5.36
CA ASP A 325 20.01 -9.49 -5.08
C ASP A 325 19.27 -8.57 -6.06
N MET A 326 19.83 -8.33 -7.24
CA MET A 326 19.19 -7.56 -8.30
C MET A 326 18.03 -8.37 -8.91
N PRO A 327 16.90 -7.73 -9.32
CA PRO A 327 15.89 -8.41 -10.12
C PRO A 327 16.53 -9.16 -11.26
N ALA A 328 16.27 -10.46 -11.36
CA ALA A 328 16.80 -11.29 -12.41
C ALA A 328 15.69 -11.65 -13.40
N ALA A 329 15.99 -11.54 -14.70
CA ALA A 329 15.14 -12.04 -15.76
C ALA A 329 15.80 -13.27 -16.39
N GLU A 330 15.02 -14.35 -16.52
CA GLU A 330 15.44 -15.55 -17.21
C GLU A 330 15.19 -15.38 -18.70
N ILE A 331 16.23 -15.57 -19.52
CA ILE A 331 16.17 -15.67 -20.97
C ILE A 331 16.25 -17.12 -21.35
N THR A 332 15.33 -17.56 -22.20
CA THR A 332 15.23 -18.93 -22.70
C THR A 332 15.58 -18.99 -24.18
N GLU A 333 15.72 -20.20 -24.72
CA GLU A 333 15.93 -20.39 -26.18
C GLU A 333 14.76 -19.81 -27.00
N ALA A 334 13.56 -19.75 -26.46
CA ALA A 334 12.41 -19.18 -27.14
C ALA A 334 12.50 -17.65 -27.34
N ASP A 335 13.33 -16.97 -26.55
CA ASP A 335 13.58 -15.53 -26.65
C ASP A 335 14.62 -15.19 -27.73
N LEU A 336 15.34 -16.21 -28.23
CA LEU A 336 16.39 -16.06 -29.24
C LEU A 336 15.79 -16.07 -30.65
N ARG A 337 16.41 -15.32 -31.57
CA ARG A 337 16.17 -15.36 -33.00
C ARG A 337 17.52 -15.64 -33.69
N ASP A 338 17.60 -16.70 -34.49
CA ASP A 338 18.83 -17.11 -35.12
C ASP A 338 20.01 -17.30 -34.14
N GLY A 339 19.72 -17.78 -32.93
CA GLY A 339 20.70 -18.02 -31.87
C GLY A 339 21.17 -16.78 -31.09
N VAL A 340 20.58 -15.61 -31.30
CA VAL A 340 20.93 -14.36 -30.61
C VAL A 340 19.68 -13.64 -30.11
N ILE A 341 19.86 -12.75 -29.14
CA ILE A 341 18.84 -11.80 -28.72
C ILE A 341 19.34 -10.37 -28.93
N ASP A 342 18.53 -9.54 -29.58
CA ASP A 342 18.88 -8.12 -29.72
C ASP A 342 18.60 -7.33 -28.43
N ILE A 343 19.26 -6.18 -28.28
CA ILE A 343 19.12 -5.30 -27.10
C ILE A 343 17.68 -4.90 -26.83
N MET A 344 16.84 -4.74 -27.87
CA MET A 344 15.43 -4.40 -27.69
C MET A 344 14.63 -5.58 -27.14
N GLY A 345 14.93 -6.79 -27.61
CA GLY A 345 14.37 -8.04 -27.06
C GLY A 345 14.75 -8.22 -25.60
N LEU A 346 16.04 -8.08 -25.27
CA LEU A 346 16.53 -8.13 -23.90
C LEU A 346 15.81 -7.17 -22.96
N LEU A 347 15.64 -5.90 -23.37
CA LEU A 347 14.92 -4.88 -22.57
C LEU A 347 13.46 -5.24 -22.32
N VAL A 348 12.80 -5.88 -23.28
CA VAL A 348 11.39 -6.29 -23.15
C VAL A 348 11.29 -7.56 -22.29
N SER A 349 12.10 -8.60 -22.57
CA SER A 349 12.09 -9.84 -21.77
C SER A 349 12.52 -9.60 -20.31
N ALA A 350 13.41 -8.62 -20.07
CA ALA A 350 13.79 -8.18 -18.72
C ALA A 350 12.71 -7.31 -18.02
N GLY A 351 11.60 -7.01 -18.67
CA GLY A 351 10.57 -6.15 -18.11
C GLY A 351 10.97 -4.67 -17.95
N LEU A 352 12.12 -4.28 -18.48
CA LEU A 352 12.62 -2.91 -18.43
C LEU A 352 11.90 -1.96 -19.40
N CYS A 353 11.30 -2.51 -20.47
CA CYS A 353 10.47 -1.80 -21.43
C CYS A 353 9.19 -2.60 -21.70
N ALA A 354 8.07 -1.90 -21.85
CA ALA A 354 6.78 -2.53 -22.15
C ALA A 354 6.65 -3.00 -23.62
N SER A 355 7.49 -2.48 -24.51
CA SER A 355 7.46 -2.80 -25.93
C SER A 355 8.80 -2.56 -26.62
N ARG A 356 9.02 -3.24 -27.77
CA ARG A 356 10.20 -3.01 -28.61
C ARG A 356 10.34 -1.56 -29.10
N SER A 357 9.22 -0.87 -29.31
CA SER A 357 9.22 0.55 -29.72
C SER A 357 9.72 1.46 -28.58
N GLU A 358 9.38 1.13 -27.35
CA GLU A 358 9.90 1.83 -26.17
C GLU A 358 11.38 1.53 -25.96
N ALA A 359 11.78 0.27 -26.10
CA ALA A 359 13.17 -0.16 -26.02
C ALA A 359 14.04 0.55 -27.05
N ARG A 360 13.58 0.63 -28.29
CA ARG A 360 14.26 1.37 -29.36
C ARG A 360 14.57 2.82 -28.97
N ARG A 361 13.54 3.55 -28.52
CA ARG A 361 13.71 4.94 -28.09
C ARG A 361 14.70 5.07 -26.94
N ALA A 362 14.67 4.14 -25.97
CA ALA A 362 15.59 4.15 -24.85
C ALA A 362 17.06 3.96 -25.28
N VAL A 363 17.33 3.08 -26.26
CA VAL A 363 18.66 2.85 -26.82
C VAL A 363 19.11 4.08 -27.61
N GLU A 364 18.29 4.59 -28.55
CA GLU A 364 18.60 5.77 -29.39
C GLU A 364 18.89 7.03 -28.55
N GLN A 365 18.19 7.19 -27.42
CA GLN A 365 18.43 8.28 -26.47
C GLN A 365 19.67 8.05 -25.57
N GLY A 366 20.36 6.91 -25.74
CA GLY A 366 21.54 6.54 -24.98
C GLY A 366 21.28 6.31 -23.50
N GLY A 367 20.03 5.89 -23.17
CA GLY A 367 19.59 5.58 -21.82
C GLY A 367 19.80 4.13 -21.41
N VAL A 368 20.52 3.31 -22.19
CA VAL A 368 20.74 1.89 -21.93
C VAL A 368 22.21 1.58 -21.76
N THR A 369 22.53 0.79 -20.72
CA THR A 369 23.89 0.22 -20.56
C THR A 369 23.77 -1.30 -20.31
N VAL A 370 24.79 -2.04 -20.79
CA VAL A 370 25.01 -3.45 -20.49
C VAL A 370 26.36 -3.57 -19.79
N ASN A 371 26.39 -4.16 -18.61
CA ASN A 371 27.61 -4.27 -17.77
C ASN A 371 28.36 -2.93 -17.57
N GLY A 372 27.58 -1.85 -17.46
CA GLY A 372 28.13 -0.49 -17.33
C GLY A 372 28.48 0.19 -18.66
N GLU A 373 28.61 -0.52 -19.75
CA GLU A 373 28.93 0.03 -21.08
C GLU A 373 27.65 0.52 -21.79
N LYS A 374 27.72 1.73 -22.36
CA LYS A 374 26.59 2.36 -23.03
C LYS A 374 26.31 1.70 -24.38
N VAL A 375 25.07 1.27 -24.58
CA VAL A 375 24.59 0.72 -25.85
C VAL A 375 23.79 1.77 -26.59
N THR A 376 24.24 2.11 -27.81
CA THR A 376 23.60 3.14 -28.66
C THR A 376 23.11 2.58 -29.99
N ASP A 377 23.54 1.38 -30.37
CA ASP A 377 23.10 0.73 -31.58
C ASP A 377 21.97 -0.27 -31.27
N ILE A 378 20.80 -0.02 -31.87
CA ILE A 378 19.61 -0.88 -31.76
C ILE A 378 19.80 -2.28 -32.37
N LYS A 379 20.84 -2.46 -33.19
CA LYS A 379 21.19 -3.75 -33.80
C LYS A 379 22.11 -4.59 -32.95
N THR A 380 22.56 -4.09 -31.80
CA THR A 380 23.41 -4.85 -30.88
C THR A 380 22.70 -6.14 -30.47
N THR A 381 23.39 -7.26 -30.65
CA THR A 381 22.91 -8.60 -30.30
C THR A 381 23.83 -9.27 -29.31
N TYR A 382 23.28 -10.20 -28.55
CA TYR A 382 24.01 -10.99 -27.56
C TYR A 382 23.72 -12.46 -27.79
N THR A 383 24.73 -13.27 -27.71
CA THR A 383 24.65 -14.73 -27.75
C THR A 383 24.39 -15.30 -26.35
N PRO A 384 23.91 -16.53 -26.23
CA PRO A 384 23.85 -17.22 -24.93
C PRO A 384 25.19 -17.25 -24.19
N ASP A 385 26.28 -17.34 -24.95
CA ASP A 385 27.63 -17.39 -24.38
C ASP A 385 28.08 -16.03 -23.85
N ASP A 386 27.70 -14.92 -24.49
CA ASP A 386 27.95 -13.57 -23.95
C ASP A 386 27.30 -13.37 -22.60
N ILE A 387 26.08 -13.92 -22.43
CA ILE A 387 25.34 -13.82 -21.17
C ILE A 387 25.93 -14.74 -20.11
N LYS A 388 26.32 -15.97 -20.45
CA LYS A 388 26.85 -16.96 -19.51
C LYS A 388 28.30 -16.69 -19.07
N ASN A 389 29.13 -16.23 -20.00
CA ASN A 389 30.55 -15.99 -19.73
C ASN A 389 30.82 -14.67 -19.01
N ALA A 390 29.86 -13.77 -18.96
CA ALA A 390 29.95 -12.60 -18.10
C ALA A 390 29.87 -13.04 -16.64
N GLU A 391 30.75 -12.53 -15.80
CA GLU A 391 30.68 -12.74 -14.35
C GLU A 391 29.30 -12.35 -13.82
N GLU A 392 28.74 -11.27 -14.37
CA GLU A 392 27.34 -10.89 -14.26
C GLU A 392 26.91 -10.17 -15.54
N PHE A 393 25.70 -10.47 -16.04
CA PHE A 393 25.13 -9.75 -17.18
C PHE A 393 24.04 -8.80 -16.68
N VAL A 394 24.39 -7.53 -16.52
CA VAL A 394 23.53 -6.49 -15.94
C VAL A 394 23.04 -5.52 -16.99
N LEU A 395 21.73 -5.44 -17.15
CA LEU A 395 21.04 -4.52 -18.04
C LEU A 395 20.51 -3.34 -17.25
N LYS A 396 20.80 -2.11 -17.70
CA LYS A 396 20.33 -0.89 -17.05
C LYS A 396 19.59 -0.01 -18.05
N ARG A 397 18.43 0.54 -17.62
CA ARG A 397 17.69 1.55 -18.36
C ARG A 397 17.52 2.84 -17.54
N GLY A 398 18.06 3.94 -18.05
CA GLY A 398 18.06 5.22 -17.35
C GLY A 398 18.85 5.17 -16.04
N LYS A 399 18.48 6.00 -15.08
CA LYS A 399 19.19 6.07 -13.79
C LYS A 399 18.66 5.08 -12.75
N LYS A 400 17.48 4.46 -12.97
CA LYS A 400 16.68 3.86 -11.90
C LYS A 400 16.24 2.41 -12.13
N LYS A 401 16.34 1.87 -13.34
CA LYS A 401 15.89 0.51 -13.67
C LYS A 401 17.06 -0.38 -14.02
N PHE A 402 17.15 -1.53 -13.33
CA PHE A 402 18.23 -2.51 -13.47
C PHE A 402 17.64 -3.92 -13.49
N CYS A 403 18.29 -4.83 -14.18
CA CYS A 403 17.93 -6.25 -14.21
C CYS A 403 19.15 -7.09 -14.51
N LYS A 404 19.37 -8.15 -13.74
CA LYS A 404 20.36 -9.20 -14.06
C LYS A 404 19.73 -10.15 -15.06
N ILE A 405 20.46 -10.50 -16.11
CA ILE A 405 20.02 -11.47 -17.12
C ILE A 405 20.68 -12.82 -16.84
N VAL A 406 19.85 -13.86 -16.80
CA VAL A 406 20.30 -15.24 -16.58
C VAL A 406 19.79 -16.11 -17.73
N MET A 407 20.67 -16.88 -18.36
CA MET A 407 20.26 -17.87 -19.36
C MET A 407 19.75 -19.15 -18.68
N LYS A 408 18.52 -19.54 -19.00
CA LYS A 408 17.95 -20.82 -18.59
C LYS A 408 18.06 -21.82 -19.75
N LEU A 409 18.88 -22.85 -19.56
CA LEU A 409 18.94 -24.00 -20.49
C LEU A 409 17.87 -25.01 -20.10
N TYR A 410 16.97 -25.35 -21.00
CA TYR A 410 16.22 -26.60 -20.88
C TYR A 410 17.17 -27.74 -21.26
N ILE A 411 17.63 -28.50 -20.28
CA ILE A 411 18.20 -29.82 -20.54
C ILE A 411 17.02 -30.69 -20.94
N SER A 412 16.83 -30.90 -22.24
CA SER A 412 15.95 -31.97 -22.74
C SER A 412 16.56 -33.31 -22.33
N PHE A 413 15.90 -34.00 -21.42
CA PHE A 413 16.11 -35.42 -21.12
C PHE A 413 15.40 -36.28 -22.16
#